data_b27b5fb1bc77630d4051b56c4494a45b
#
_entry.id   b27b5fb1bc77630d4051b56c4494a45b
#
_cell.length_a   1.000
_cell.length_b   1.000
_cell.length_c   1.000
_cell.angle_alpha   90.00
_cell.angle_beta   90.00
_cell.angle_gamma   90.00
#
_symmetry.space_group_name_H-M   'P 1'
#
loop_
_entity.id
_entity.type
_entity.pdbx_description
1 polymer ?
#
loop_
_entity_poly.entity_id
_entity_poly.type
_entity_poly.pdbx_seq_one_letter_code
_entity_poly.pdbx_strand_id
1 'polypeptide(L)'
;MKHLTFISVTLISLLLVSCTSNYQSKGTGDVDWAFPGFEKVDSLNPILTPSKDLAFIDPITNTEVNWEERNVLNPTALVKGDSVYLLYRAQDSLGTSRIGMAVSSDGLNFVKRPSPIFYPDKDEMKKYEWNYRKIENQSLTLEDCYFCYFDGVEDPRIFESEEGQYFMTYTAYDGKTARLSIASSTNLSDWRKHGPILKDSIYLDHWSKAGAIISELKNQRWVAKKIDGKYWMYFGDTNIFMAYSQDLINWEPAINKESGKLISVMHPRMGRFDSRLVEPGPVAMYKDEGIHLIYNGSNASNYNESKLPKFTYAAGQALFDKETPYKLIDRKENHFIAPDKDYERVGEVNEVCFVEGLVHFKEKWFLYYGTADSKIAVAISE
;
A
#
# COMPACT_ATOMS: atom_id res chain seq x y z
N MET A 1 -49.11 31.38 -71.98
CA MET A 1 -49.09 32.06 -70.66
C MET A 1 -48.60 31.09 -69.68
N LYS A 2 -47.33 31.22 -69.28
CA LYS A 2 -46.63 30.34 -68.26
C LYS A 2 -46.43 31.15 -67.00
N HIS A 3 -47.08 30.74 -65.92
CA HIS A 3 -46.88 31.35 -64.61
C HIS A 3 -45.58 30.81 -63.99
N LEU A 4 -44.65 31.71 -63.70
CA LEU A 4 -43.47 31.44 -62.91
C LEU A 4 -43.82 31.67 -61.43
N THR A 5 -43.71 30.65 -60.63
CA THR A 5 -43.85 30.77 -59.17
C THR A 5 -42.47 30.92 -58.53
N PHE A 6 -42.24 32.07 -57.93
CA PHE A 6 -41.01 32.32 -57.13
C PHE A 6 -41.12 31.63 -55.76
N ILE A 7 -40.17 30.73 -55.44
CA ILE A 7 -39.99 30.14 -54.10
C ILE A 7 -38.96 30.97 -53.41
N SER A 8 -39.40 31.67 -52.37
CA SER A 8 -38.48 32.40 -51.46
C SER A 8 -37.90 31.44 -50.46
N VAL A 9 -36.55 31.22 -50.45
CA VAL A 9 -35.84 30.43 -49.51
C VAL A 9 -35.36 31.35 -48.35
N THR A 10 -36.01 31.24 -47.20
CA THR A 10 -35.60 31.95 -45.99
C THR A 10 -34.51 31.16 -45.31
N LEU A 11 -33.28 31.71 -45.31
CA LEU A 11 -32.14 31.18 -44.60
C LEU A 11 -32.30 31.47 -43.08
N ILE A 12 -32.58 30.45 -42.31
CA ILE A 12 -32.53 30.53 -40.81
C ILE A 12 -31.11 30.24 -40.39
N SER A 13 -30.37 31.28 -39.98
CA SER A 13 -29.06 31.14 -39.36
C SER A 13 -29.24 30.74 -37.88
N LEU A 14 -28.92 29.48 -37.55
CA LEU A 14 -28.81 29.00 -36.18
C LEU A 14 -27.51 29.57 -35.57
N LEU A 15 -27.64 30.53 -34.67
CA LEU A 15 -26.57 30.93 -33.75
C LEU A 15 -26.40 29.86 -32.70
N LEU A 16 -25.36 29.05 -32.85
CA LEU A 16 -24.85 28.18 -31.80
C LEU A 16 -24.16 29.05 -30.75
N VAL A 17 -24.84 29.35 -29.66
CA VAL A 17 -24.23 29.94 -28.45
C VAL A 17 -23.48 28.81 -27.75
N SER A 18 -22.16 28.77 -27.96
CA SER A 18 -21.25 27.95 -27.19
C SER A 18 -21.12 28.55 -25.79
N CYS A 19 -21.78 27.97 -24.79
CA CYS A 19 -21.53 28.26 -23.40
C CYS A 19 -20.21 27.58 -23.00
N THR A 20 -19.10 28.25 -23.20
CA THR A 20 -17.84 27.94 -22.48
C THR A 20 -18.00 28.46 -21.07
N SER A 21 -18.32 27.58 -20.12
CA SER A 21 -18.19 27.88 -18.70
C SER A 21 -16.70 27.99 -18.40
N ASN A 22 -16.20 29.23 -18.38
CA ASN A 22 -14.92 29.54 -17.76
C ASN A 22 -15.03 29.26 -16.26
N TYR A 23 -14.63 28.07 -15.84
CA TYR A 23 -14.35 27.77 -14.45
C TYR A 23 -13.02 28.46 -14.12
N GLN A 24 -13.09 29.75 -13.76
CA GLN A 24 -11.97 30.40 -13.09
C GLN A 24 -11.90 29.84 -11.68
N SER A 25 -10.94 28.94 -11.44
CA SER A 25 -10.50 28.61 -10.09
C SER A 25 -9.98 29.90 -9.47
N LYS A 26 -10.65 30.39 -8.43
CA LYS A 26 -10.09 31.44 -7.56
C LYS A 26 -8.84 30.85 -6.93
N GLY A 27 -7.67 31.35 -7.31
CA GLY A 27 -6.39 31.09 -6.67
C GLY A 27 -6.43 31.55 -5.21
N THR A 28 -6.62 30.60 -4.31
CA THR A 28 -6.01 30.63 -3.00
C THR A 28 -4.55 30.27 -3.23
N GLY A 29 -3.59 31.08 -2.74
CA GLY A 29 -2.17 30.85 -2.96
C GLY A 29 -1.86 29.37 -2.73
N ASP A 30 -1.37 28.71 -3.77
CA ASP A 30 -1.09 27.27 -3.80
C ASP A 30 -0.04 26.94 -2.76
N VAL A 31 -0.47 26.61 -1.55
CA VAL A 31 0.36 25.77 -0.68
C VAL A 31 0.36 24.39 -1.34
N ASP A 32 1.49 23.95 -1.87
CA ASP A 32 1.61 22.61 -2.44
C ASP A 32 1.37 21.61 -1.31
N TRP A 33 0.22 20.94 -1.30
CA TRP A 33 -0.17 19.98 -0.29
C TRP A 33 0.70 18.69 -0.32
N ALA A 34 1.37 18.44 -1.44
CA ALA A 34 2.21 17.26 -1.62
C ALA A 34 3.58 17.42 -0.96
N PHE A 35 4.20 16.30 -0.60
CA PHE A 35 5.61 16.32 -0.23
C PHE A 35 6.46 16.81 -1.41
N PRO A 36 7.44 17.68 -1.16
CA PRO A 36 8.25 18.29 -2.22
C PRO A 36 9.15 17.28 -2.96
N GLY A 37 9.54 16.21 -2.30
CA GLY A 37 10.40 15.17 -2.82
C GLY A 37 11.15 14.48 -1.71
N PHE A 38 11.67 13.30 -2.03
CA PHE A 38 12.52 12.52 -1.14
C PHE A 38 13.84 12.23 -1.85
N GLU A 39 14.95 12.44 -1.16
CA GLU A 39 16.29 12.11 -1.65
C GLU A 39 16.71 10.73 -1.16
N LYS A 40 17.08 9.84 -2.08
CA LYS A 40 17.55 8.49 -1.76
C LYS A 40 18.91 8.55 -1.09
N VAL A 41 19.08 7.79 0.01
CA VAL A 41 20.35 7.76 0.75
C VAL A 41 21.28 6.73 0.12
N ASP A 42 21.76 6.99 -1.09
CA ASP A 42 22.50 6.03 -1.91
C ASP A 42 23.81 5.53 -1.28
N SER A 43 24.40 6.30 -0.37
CA SER A 43 25.61 5.89 0.35
C SER A 43 25.40 4.74 1.34
N LEU A 44 24.11 4.48 1.72
CA LEU A 44 23.73 3.44 2.67
C LEU A 44 22.75 2.42 2.08
N ASN A 45 22.00 2.81 1.05
CA ASN A 45 21.02 1.94 0.41
C ASN A 45 21.67 0.77 -0.34
N PRO A 46 21.10 -0.44 -0.22
CA PRO A 46 19.94 -0.81 0.59
C PRO A 46 20.28 -0.95 2.08
N ILE A 47 19.42 -0.41 2.95
CA ILE A 47 19.64 -0.41 4.42
C ILE A 47 19.35 -1.76 5.10
N LEU A 48 18.52 -2.61 4.47
CA LEU A 48 18.29 -4.00 4.90
C LEU A 48 18.37 -4.94 3.69
N THR A 49 19.08 -6.05 3.88
CA THR A 49 19.23 -7.12 2.89
C THR A 49 18.88 -8.47 3.51
N PRO A 50 18.52 -9.51 2.74
CA PRO A 50 18.31 -10.86 3.23
C PRO A 50 19.50 -11.39 4.04
N SER A 51 19.22 -12.30 4.98
CA SER A 51 20.26 -12.99 5.77
C SER A 51 20.01 -14.49 5.81
N LYS A 52 21.05 -15.28 5.59
CA LYS A 52 21.02 -16.74 5.74
C LYS A 52 21.36 -17.20 7.15
N ASP A 53 21.73 -16.27 8.01
CA ASP A 53 22.18 -16.59 9.37
C ASP A 53 21.07 -16.51 10.43
N LEU A 54 19.89 -15.99 10.04
CA LEU A 54 18.76 -15.84 10.95
C LEU A 54 17.78 -17.00 10.77
N ALA A 55 17.71 -17.84 11.80
CA ALA A 55 16.85 -19.02 11.81
C ALA A 55 15.89 -19.02 13.00
N PHE A 56 14.76 -19.70 12.85
CA PHE A 56 13.82 -19.97 13.94
C PHE A 56 13.12 -21.31 13.73
N ILE A 57 12.50 -21.86 14.77
CA ILE A 57 11.67 -23.05 14.63
C ILE A 57 10.28 -22.66 14.16
N ASP A 58 9.95 -23.03 12.93
CA ASP A 58 8.63 -22.76 12.36
C ASP A 58 7.55 -23.57 13.08
N PRO A 59 6.50 -22.94 13.62
CA PRO A 59 5.52 -23.67 14.45
C PRO A 59 4.63 -24.64 13.64
N ILE A 60 4.45 -24.41 12.32
CA ILE A 60 3.62 -25.30 11.49
C ILE A 60 4.38 -26.56 11.13
N THR A 61 5.60 -26.44 10.64
CA THR A 61 6.43 -27.57 10.20
C THR A 61 7.21 -28.22 11.33
N ASN A 62 7.44 -27.50 12.42
CA ASN A 62 8.28 -27.88 13.54
C ASN A 62 9.74 -28.16 13.12
N THR A 63 10.22 -27.42 12.13
CA THR A 63 11.59 -27.48 11.61
C THR A 63 12.25 -26.13 11.73
N GLU A 64 13.58 -26.10 11.77
CA GLU A 64 14.36 -24.88 11.66
C GLU A 64 14.31 -24.35 10.22
N VAL A 65 14.03 -23.04 10.06
CA VAL A 65 13.98 -22.36 8.76
C VAL A 65 14.77 -21.05 8.82
N ASN A 66 15.50 -20.75 7.75
CA ASN A 66 16.17 -19.47 7.54
C ASN A 66 15.14 -18.48 6.97
N TRP A 67 14.39 -17.84 7.87
CA TRP A 67 13.11 -17.20 7.58
C TRP A 67 13.18 -15.95 6.71
N GLU A 68 14.36 -15.35 6.52
CA GLU A 68 14.57 -14.17 5.65
C GLU A 68 15.70 -14.36 4.63
N GLU A 69 16.01 -15.60 4.27
CA GLU A 69 17.17 -15.88 3.41
C GLU A 69 16.97 -15.46 1.95
N ARG A 70 15.71 -15.38 1.48
CA ARG A 70 15.39 -15.07 0.09
C ARG A 70 15.21 -13.58 -0.13
N ASN A 71 14.27 -12.94 0.55
CA ASN A 71 13.90 -11.54 0.35
C ASN A 71 13.56 -10.85 1.68
N VAL A 72 13.82 -9.55 1.75
CA VAL A 72 13.26 -8.61 2.73
C VAL A 72 12.71 -7.41 1.98
N LEU A 73 11.43 -7.05 2.21
CA LEU A 73 10.74 -6.07 1.39
C LEU A 73 9.56 -5.44 2.16
N ASN A 74 8.94 -4.43 1.56
CA ASN A 74 7.67 -3.84 1.97
C ASN A 74 7.61 -3.50 3.47
N PRO A 75 8.46 -2.56 3.95
CA PRO A 75 8.57 -2.23 5.35
C PRO A 75 7.54 -1.18 5.75
N THR A 76 6.84 -1.39 6.86
CA THR A 76 6.19 -0.30 7.59
C THR A 76 7.12 0.24 8.67
N ALA A 77 6.85 1.47 9.13
CA ALA A 77 7.70 2.15 10.09
C ALA A 77 6.90 2.85 11.19
N LEU A 78 7.44 2.88 12.40
CA LEU A 78 6.93 3.69 13.51
C LEU A 78 8.07 4.25 14.36
N VAL A 79 7.80 5.33 15.09
CA VAL A 79 8.70 5.89 16.10
C VAL A 79 8.22 5.47 17.49
N LYS A 80 9.14 4.92 18.31
CA LYS A 80 8.89 4.61 19.71
C LYS A 80 10.09 5.05 20.54
N GLY A 81 9.89 6.02 21.45
CA GLY A 81 10.99 6.69 22.14
C GLY A 81 11.93 7.34 21.14
N ASP A 82 13.22 7.17 21.32
CA ASP A 82 14.27 7.76 20.47
C ASP A 82 14.70 6.81 19.34
N SER A 83 13.82 5.95 18.88
CA SER A 83 14.15 4.93 17.87
C SER A 83 13.06 4.76 16.82
N VAL A 84 13.49 4.43 15.60
CA VAL A 84 12.64 3.97 14.52
C VAL A 84 12.61 2.45 14.52
N TYR A 85 11.42 1.89 14.42
CA TYR A 85 11.16 0.47 14.27
C TYR A 85 10.64 0.21 12.87
N LEU A 86 11.26 -0.70 12.15
CA LEU A 86 10.76 -1.25 10.89
C LEU A 86 10.16 -2.63 11.14
N LEU A 87 8.94 -2.84 10.69
CA LEU A 87 8.35 -4.16 10.54
C LEU A 87 8.31 -4.44 9.04
N TYR A 88 8.88 -5.55 8.61
CA TYR A 88 9.08 -5.80 7.18
C TYR A 88 8.71 -7.23 6.80
N ARG A 89 8.20 -7.42 5.59
CA ARG A 89 8.01 -8.73 5.01
C ARG A 89 9.36 -9.37 4.73
N ALA A 90 9.49 -10.64 5.11
CA ALA A 90 10.66 -11.47 4.84
C ALA A 90 10.22 -12.84 4.33
N GLN A 91 11.01 -13.45 3.45
CA GLN A 91 10.69 -14.72 2.83
C GLN A 91 11.82 -15.72 3.00
N ASP A 92 11.45 -16.95 3.34
CA ASP A 92 12.34 -18.11 3.28
C ASP A 92 12.56 -18.60 1.85
N SER A 93 13.38 -19.63 1.66
CA SER A 93 13.69 -20.21 0.35
C SER A 93 12.46 -20.72 -0.41
N LEU A 94 11.42 -21.15 0.32
CA LEU A 94 10.15 -21.62 -0.26
C LEU A 94 9.13 -20.51 -0.52
N GLY A 95 9.46 -19.24 -0.17
CA GLY A 95 8.59 -18.10 -0.36
C GLY A 95 7.48 -17.95 0.69
N THR A 96 7.60 -18.60 1.85
CA THR A 96 6.71 -18.31 2.99
C THR A 96 7.08 -16.95 3.58
N SER A 97 6.11 -16.05 3.60
CA SER A 97 6.26 -14.70 4.12
C SER A 97 6.01 -14.65 5.63
N ARG A 98 6.87 -13.93 6.34
CA ARG A 98 6.79 -13.61 7.77
C ARG A 98 7.14 -12.14 7.98
N ILE A 99 6.80 -11.59 9.14
CA ILE A 99 7.16 -10.21 9.47
C ILE A 99 8.33 -10.21 10.44
N GLY A 100 9.43 -9.63 9.98
CA GLY A 100 10.60 -9.32 10.81
C GLY A 100 10.49 -7.95 11.45
N MET A 101 11.41 -7.68 12.40
CA MET A 101 11.55 -6.35 12.99
C MET A 101 13.02 -5.95 13.08
N ALA A 102 13.30 -4.69 12.74
CA ALA A 102 14.61 -4.07 12.92
C ALA A 102 14.45 -2.70 13.60
N VAL A 103 15.46 -2.30 14.38
CA VAL A 103 15.41 -1.06 15.18
C VAL A 103 16.63 -0.21 14.88
N SER A 104 16.44 1.11 14.80
CA SER A 104 17.48 2.09 14.56
C SER A 104 17.31 3.30 15.46
N SER A 105 18.42 3.83 16.00
CA SER A 105 18.43 5.09 16.75
C SER A 105 18.63 6.33 15.86
N ASP A 106 18.95 6.14 14.58
CA ASP A 106 19.21 7.24 13.62
C ASP A 106 18.30 7.20 12.38
N GLY A 107 17.47 6.14 12.26
CA GLY A 107 16.59 5.92 11.11
C GLY A 107 17.30 5.37 9.86
N LEU A 108 18.59 5.07 9.93
CA LEU A 108 19.43 4.65 8.81
C LEU A 108 20.11 3.31 9.05
N ASN A 109 20.71 3.14 10.22
CA ASN A 109 21.45 1.95 10.60
C ASN A 109 20.58 1.05 11.49
N PHE A 110 20.13 -0.07 10.95
CA PHE A 110 19.17 -0.95 11.62
C PHE A 110 19.80 -2.23 12.15
N VAL A 111 19.38 -2.63 13.35
CA VAL A 111 19.71 -3.92 13.95
C VAL A 111 18.48 -4.80 13.88
N LYS A 112 18.57 -5.93 13.19
CA LYS A 112 17.50 -6.91 13.03
C LYS A 112 17.30 -7.74 14.30
N ARG A 113 16.06 -8.14 14.57
CA ARG A 113 15.76 -9.21 15.52
C ARG A 113 16.12 -10.58 14.91
N PRO A 114 16.58 -11.53 15.73
CA PRO A 114 17.00 -12.85 15.22
C PRO A 114 15.83 -13.71 14.73
N SER A 115 14.62 -13.48 15.22
CA SER A 115 13.43 -14.25 14.87
C SER A 115 12.30 -13.34 14.38
N PRO A 116 11.40 -13.83 13.51
CA PRO A 116 10.23 -13.07 13.09
C PRO A 116 9.33 -12.77 14.29
N ILE A 117 8.61 -11.67 14.22
CA ILE A 117 7.66 -11.24 15.27
C ILE A 117 6.22 -11.60 14.95
N PHE A 118 5.93 -11.95 13.69
CA PHE A 118 4.59 -12.31 13.24
C PHE A 118 4.70 -13.28 12.05
N TYR A 119 3.99 -14.39 12.12
CA TYR A 119 4.13 -15.51 11.19
C TYR A 119 2.88 -16.39 11.17
N PRO A 120 2.70 -17.25 10.14
CA PRO A 120 1.68 -18.30 10.16
C PRO A 120 1.89 -19.26 11.33
N ASP A 121 0.82 -19.54 12.07
CA ASP A 121 0.86 -20.42 13.26
C ASP A 121 -0.27 -21.47 13.22
N LYS A 122 -0.28 -22.39 14.19
CA LYS A 122 -1.34 -23.42 14.41
C LYS A 122 -2.60 -22.81 15.04
N ASP A 123 -3.01 -21.63 14.57
CA ASP A 123 -4.20 -20.91 14.97
C ASP A 123 -5.30 -20.98 13.89
N GLU A 124 -6.43 -20.30 14.14
CA GLU A 124 -7.55 -20.25 13.19
C GLU A 124 -7.22 -19.52 11.88
N MET A 125 -6.17 -18.68 11.89
CA MET A 125 -5.71 -17.96 10.72
C MET A 125 -4.90 -18.80 9.75
N LYS A 126 -4.40 -19.97 10.17
CA LYS A 126 -3.63 -20.89 9.33
C LYS A 126 -4.29 -21.14 7.97
N LYS A 127 -5.61 -21.28 7.94
CA LYS A 127 -6.38 -21.53 6.70
C LYS A 127 -6.31 -20.40 5.66
N TYR A 128 -5.90 -19.20 6.08
CA TYR A 128 -5.74 -18.02 5.23
C TYR A 128 -4.27 -17.63 5.00
N GLU A 129 -3.35 -18.22 5.77
CA GLU A 129 -1.93 -17.85 5.80
C GLU A 129 -1.01 -18.99 5.34
N TRP A 130 -1.54 -20.20 5.11
CA TRP A 130 -0.73 -21.36 4.77
C TRP A 130 -1.21 -22.03 3.48
N ASN A 131 -0.27 -22.26 2.57
CA ASN A 131 -0.53 -22.97 1.32
C ASN A 131 -0.46 -24.49 1.51
N TYR A 132 -1.61 -25.13 1.69
CA TYR A 132 -1.70 -26.57 1.90
C TYR A 132 -1.16 -27.40 0.72
N ARG A 133 -1.06 -26.82 -0.48
CA ARG A 133 -0.46 -27.49 -1.65
C ARG A 133 1.02 -27.80 -1.48
N LYS A 134 1.74 -27.11 -0.59
CA LYS A 134 3.13 -27.43 -0.22
C LYS A 134 3.29 -28.86 0.31
N ILE A 135 2.27 -29.39 0.96
CA ILE A 135 2.29 -30.75 1.53
C ILE A 135 1.91 -31.80 0.47
N GLU A 136 1.00 -31.47 -0.44
CA GLU A 136 0.47 -32.40 -1.45
C GLU A 136 1.43 -32.63 -2.62
N ASN A 137 2.30 -31.68 -2.92
CA ASN A 137 3.18 -31.68 -4.10
C ASN A 137 4.67 -31.74 -3.72
N GLN A 138 5.08 -32.72 -2.93
CA GLN A 138 6.51 -32.95 -2.59
C GLN A 138 7.45 -33.13 -3.80
N SER A 139 6.90 -33.30 -4.99
CA SER A 139 7.66 -33.49 -6.25
C SER A 139 7.78 -32.23 -7.11
N LEU A 140 7.08 -31.14 -6.80
CA LEU A 140 7.21 -29.86 -7.53
C LEU A 140 8.44 -29.11 -7.03
N THR A 141 9.31 -28.70 -7.93
CA THR A 141 10.41 -27.80 -7.63
C THR A 141 9.96 -26.34 -7.81
N LEU A 142 10.70 -25.39 -7.24
CA LEU A 142 10.50 -23.96 -7.49
C LEU A 142 10.60 -23.61 -9.00
N GLU A 143 11.35 -24.41 -9.77
CA GLU A 143 11.48 -24.26 -11.21
C GLU A 143 10.19 -24.62 -11.95
N ASP A 144 9.41 -25.58 -11.44
CA ASP A 144 8.16 -26.03 -12.06
C ASP A 144 7.02 -25.01 -11.86
N CYS A 145 6.98 -24.35 -10.72
CA CYS A 145 5.97 -23.33 -10.43
C CYS A 145 6.44 -22.33 -9.36
N TYR A 146 7.05 -21.26 -9.82
CA TYR A 146 7.68 -20.25 -8.99
C TYR A 146 6.78 -19.64 -7.90
N PHE A 147 5.52 -19.35 -8.21
CA PHE A 147 4.57 -18.76 -7.25
C PHE A 147 3.70 -19.78 -6.51
N CYS A 148 3.78 -21.07 -6.85
CA CYS A 148 2.92 -22.10 -6.25
C CYS A 148 3.20 -22.34 -4.77
N TYR A 149 4.36 -21.89 -4.28
CA TYR A 149 4.78 -22.08 -2.89
C TYR A 149 4.59 -20.85 -2.01
N PHE A 150 4.27 -19.69 -2.61
CA PHE A 150 4.12 -18.48 -1.83
C PHE A 150 2.89 -18.55 -0.93
N ASP A 151 3.06 -18.06 0.28
CA ASP A 151 2.03 -17.96 1.31
C ASP A 151 2.54 -17.11 2.47
N GLY A 152 1.75 -16.99 3.50
CA GLY A 152 2.17 -16.40 4.76
C GLY A 152 1.47 -15.10 5.10
N VAL A 153 2.17 -14.29 5.84
CA VAL A 153 1.74 -12.96 6.30
C VAL A 153 2.63 -11.91 5.63
N GLU A 154 1.99 -10.94 4.94
CA GLU A 154 2.67 -10.06 4.00
C GLU A 154 2.35 -8.59 4.25
N ASP A 155 3.23 -7.70 3.82
CA ASP A 155 3.02 -6.28 3.58
C ASP A 155 2.34 -5.56 4.77
N PRO A 156 3.03 -5.44 5.94
CA PRO A 156 2.48 -4.88 7.16
C PRO A 156 2.29 -3.37 7.03
N ARG A 157 1.21 -2.81 7.61
CA ARG A 157 1.05 -1.38 7.82
C ARG A 157 0.64 -1.12 9.26
N ILE A 158 1.44 -0.36 9.99
CA ILE A 158 1.30 -0.15 11.43
C ILE A 158 0.77 1.25 11.76
N PHE A 159 -0.08 1.31 12.78
CA PHE A 159 -0.59 2.54 13.36
C PHE A 159 -0.95 2.30 14.84
N GLU A 160 -1.29 3.36 15.56
CA GLU A 160 -1.65 3.28 16.97
C GLU A 160 -3.09 3.75 17.20
N SER A 161 -3.74 3.21 18.24
CA SER A 161 -4.96 3.82 18.78
C SER A 161 -4.63 5.04 19.67
N GLU A 162 -5.63 5.81 20.06
CA GLU A 162 -5.45 6.94 21.01
C GLU A 162 -4.90 6.47 22.35
N GLU A 163 -5.27 5.26 22.78
CA GLU A 163 -4.82 4.63 24.03
C GLU A 163 -3.38 4.06 23.93
N GLY A 164 -2.75 4.13 22.76
CA GLY A 164 -1.38 3.66 22.55
C GLY A 164 -1.24 2.16 22.27
N GLN A 165 -2.34 1.49 21.91
CA GLN A 165 -2.28 0.13 21.40
C GLN A 165 -1.85 0.14 19.93
N TYR A 166 -0.94 -0.75 19.55
CA TYR A 166 -0.51 -0.94 18.18
C TYR A 166 -1.50 -1.81 17.42
N PHE A 167 -1.78 -1.41 16.19
CA PHE A 167 -2.53 -2.19 15.21
C PHE A 167 -1.71 -2.35 13.94
N MET A 168 -1.86 -3.48 13.29
CA MET A 168 -1.19 -3.79 12.03
C MET A 168 -2.21 -4.38 11.07
N THR A 169 -2.42 -3.73 9.92
CA THR A 169 -3.03 -4.43 8.78
C THR A 169 -1.95 -5.22 8.07
N TYR A 170 -2.29 -6.40 7.58
CA TYR A 170 -1.40 -7.28 6.84
C TYR A 170 -2.17 -8.10 5.82
N THR A 171 -1.50 -8.64 4.84
CA THR A 171 -2.08 -9.57 3.88
C THR A 171 -1.88 -11.00 4.35
N ALA A 172 -2.97 -11.72 4.62
CA ALA A 172 -2.96 -13.17 4.81
C ALA A 172 -3.08 -13.84 3.43
N TYR A 173 -2.08 -14.62 3.04
CA TYR A 173 -2.02 -15.26 1.73
C TYR A 173 -1.89 -16.78 1.85
N ASP A 174 -2.85 -17.51 1.28
CA ASP A 174 -2.93 -18.98 1.33
C ASP A 174 -2.37 -19.67 0.07
N GLY A 175 -1.65 -18.93 -0.77
CA GLY A 175 -1.16 -19.38 -2.07
C GLY A 175 -2.21 -19.33 -3.19
N LYS A 176 -3.41 -18.81 -2.90
CA LYS A 176 -4.50 -18.64 -3.86
C LYS A 176 -5.16 -17.28 -3.77
N THR A 177 -5.46 -16.81 -2.56
CA THR A 177 -6.22 -15.58 -2.33
C THR A 177 -5.52 -14.73 -1.27
N ALA A 178 -5.27 -13.47 -1.61
CA ALA A 178 -4.80 -12.47 -0.66
C ALA A 178 -5.99 -11.85 0.08
N ARG A 179 -5.94 -11.85 1.43
CA ARG A 179 -7.00 -11.29 2.28
C ARG A 179 -6.41 -10.29 3.25
N LEU A 180 -6.81 -9.04 3.11
CA LEU A 180 -6.44 -8.01 4.08
C LEU A 180 -6.97 -8.37 5.45
N SER A 181 -6.09 -8.43 6.42
CA SER A 181 -6.35 -8.88 7.79
C SER A 181 -5.83 -7.86 8.79
N ILE A 182 -6.25 -7.98 10.06
CA ILE A 182 -5.86 -7.05 11.12
C ILE A 182 -5.35 -7.81 12.35
N ALA A 183 -4.32 -7.27 12.98
CA ALA A 183 -3.75 -7.74 14.23
C ALA A 183 -3.50 -6.56 15.19
N SER A 184 -3.41 -6.85 16.49
CA SER A 184 -3.06 -5.84 17.51
C SER A 184 -2.01 -6.34 18.49
N SER A 185 -1.27 -5.38 19.08
CA SER A 185 -0.21 -5.64 20.06
C SER A 185 -0.12 -4.49 21.06
N THR A 186 0.36 -4.78 22.25
CA THR A 186 0.71 -3.76 23.26
C THR A 186 2.21 -3.48 23.33
N ASN A 187 3.05 -4.31 22.71
CA ASN A 187 4.50 -4.26 22.87
C ASN A 187 5.31 -4.42 21.57
N LEU A 188 4.65 -4.62 20.40
CA LEU A 188 5.24 -4.88 19.08
C LEU A 188 5.84 -6.28 18.90
N SER A 189 5.80 -7.14 19.90
CA SER A 189 6.39 -8.48 19.85
C SER A 189 5.33 -9.56 19.89
N ASP A 190 4.33 -9.38 20.75
CA ASP A 190 3.23 -10.33 20.92
C ASP A 190 2.01 -9.78 20.21
N TRP A 191 1.54 -10.49 19.20
CA TRP A 191 0.46 -10.06 18.34
C TRP A 191 -0.76 -10.96 18.46
N ARG A 192 -1.94 -10.34 18.55
CA ARG A 192 -3.23 -11.01 18.46
C ARG A 192 -3.81 -10.81 17.07
N LYS A 193 -4.02 -11.88 16.32
CA LYS A 193 -4.72 -11.88 15.04
C LYS A 193 -6.24 -11.78 15.24
N HIS A 194 -6.90 -10.89 14.49
CA HIS A 194 -8.35 -10.67 14.56
C HIS A 194 -9.09 -11.18 13.31
N GLY A 195 -8.36 -11.60 12.29
CA GLY A 195 -8.88 -12.17 11.06
C GLY A 195 -8.99 -11.18 9.90
N PRO A 196 -9.55 -11.65 8.76
CA PRO A 196 -9.79 -10.82 7.59
C PRO A 196 -10.72 -9.65 7.90
N ILE A 197 -10.49 -8.49 7.27
CA ILE A 197 -11.35 -7.32 7.42
C ILE A 197 -12.70 -7.50 6.72
N LEU A 198 -12.73 -8.21 5.59
CA LEU A 198 -13.93 -8.51 4.82
C LEU A 198 -14.49 -9.87 5.29
N LYS A 199 -15.18 -9.87 6.42
CA LYS A 199 -15.68 -11.10 7.07
C LYS A 199 -16.96 -11.67 6.45
N ASP A 200 -17.72 -10.87 5.70
CA ASP A 200 -18.90 -11.33 5.00
C ASP A 200 -18.51 -12.36 3.93
N SER A 201 -19.24 -13.47 3.88
CA SER A 201 -18.94 -14.58 2.97
C SER A 201 -18.86 -14.18 1.49
N ILE A 202 -19.61 -13.17 1.07
CA ILE A 202 -19.57 -12.67 -0.31
C ILE A 202 -18.32 -11.88 -0.66
N TYR A 203 -17.62 -11.32 0.34
CA TYR A 203 -16.40 -10.54 0.15
C TYR A 203 -15.15 -11.25 0.68
N LEU A 204 -15.28 -12.34 1.44
CA LEU A 204 -14.16 -13.00 2.10
C LEU A 204 -13.05 -13.42 1.13
N ASP A 205 -13.42 -13.89 -0.05
CA ASP A 205 -12.48 -14.30 -1.09
C ASP A 205 -12.22 -13.21 -2.14
N HIS A 206 -12.66 -11.97 -1.88
CA HIS A 206 -12.25 -10.84 -2.68
C HIS A 206 -10.78 -10.55 -2.45
N TRP A 207 -10.00 -10.47 -3.52
CA TRP A 207 -8.59 -10.13 -3.46
C TRP A 207 -8.41 -8.76 -2.81
N SER A 208 -7.86 -8.72 -1.61
CA SER A 208 -7.72 -7.49 -0.82
C SER A 208 -6.38 -7.45 -0.10
N LYS A 209 -5.74 -6.27 -0.09
CA LYS A 209 -4.46 -6.01 0.55
C LYS A 209 -4.27 -4.50 0.79
N ALA A 210 -3.13 -4.11 1.36
CA ALA A 210 -2.70 -2.72 1.48
C ALA A 210 -3.68 -1.81 2.25
N GLY A 211 -3.93 -2.12 3.53
CA GLY A 211 -4.83 -1.34 4.38
C GLY A 211 -4.17 -0.09 4.97
N ALA A 212 -4.38 1.10 4.38
CA ALA A 212 -3.90 2.39 4.88
C ALA A 212 -4.97 3.09 5.72
N ILE A 213 -4.78 3.09 7.04
CA ILE A 213 -5.69 3.74 7.99
C ILE A 213 -5.48 5.25 7.95
N ILE A 214 -6.58 6.03 8.01
CA ILE A 214 -6.50 7.47 8.17
C ILE A 214 -6.00 7.78 9.58
N SER A 215 -4.82 8.39 9.66
CA SER A 215 -4.10 8.65 10.91
C SER A 215 -3.61 10.09 10.97
N GLU A 216 -3.52 10.62 12.17
CA GLU A 216 -2.97 11.93 12.49
C GLU A 216 -1.59 11.75 13.14
N LEU A 217 -0.63 12.59 12.76
CA LEU A 217 0.69 12.57 13.38
C LEU A 217 0.64 13.30 14.74
N LYS A 218 0.78 12.54 15.83
CA LYS A 218 0.80 13.06 17.21
C LYS A 218 2.12 12.67 17.88
N ASN A 219 2.98 13.65 18.17
CA ASN A 219 4.28 13.38 18.81
C ASN A 219 5.08 12.27 18.10
N GLN A 220 5.24 12.38 16.78
CA GLN A 220 5.93 11.43 15.89
C GLN A 220 5.22 10.05 15.73
N ARG A 221 4.04 9.87 16.30
CA ARG A 221 3.26 8.62 16.25
C ARG A 221 2.08 8.76 15.29
N TRP A 222 1.85 7.79 14.45
CA TRP A 222 0.65 7.70 13.62
C TRP A 222 -0.52 7.16 14.44
N VAL A 223 -1.42 8.04 14.84
CA VAL A 223 -2.59 7.72 15.66
C VAL A 223 -3.84 7.72 14.78
N ALA A 224 -4.58 6.63 14.79
CA ALA A 224 -5.82 6.48 14.01
C ALA A 224 -6.81 7.59 14.33
N LYS A 225 -7.37 8.23 13.29
CA LYS A 225 -8.27 9.39 13.39
C LYS A 225 -9.71 9.01 13.05
N LYS A 226 -10.64 9.37 13.90
CA LYS A 226 -12.08 9.29 13.57
C LYS A 226 -12.53 10.51 12.75
N ILE A 227 -13.30 10.24 11.71
CA ILE A 227 -14.03 11.23 10.91
C ILE A 227 -15.50 10.83 10.97
N ASP A 228 -16.35 11.73 11.39
CA ASP A 228 -17.78 11.46 11.63
C ASP A 228 -18.00 10.21 12.51
N GLY A 229 -17.24 10.12 13.61
CA GLY A 229 -17.34 9.04 14.59
C GLY A 229 -16.80 7.68 14.16
N LYS A 230 -16.23 7.53 12.97
CA LYS A 230 -15.71 6.28 12.41
C LYS A 230 -14.24 6.40 12.07
N TYR A 231 -13.50 5.30 12.21
CA TYR A 231 -12.21 5.12 11.58
C TYR A 231 -12.41 4.71 10.12
N TRP A 232 -11.53 5.18 9.23
CA TRP A 232 -11.59 4.91 7.81
C TRP A 232 -10.27 4.34 7.32
N MET A 233 -10.36 3.46 6.31
CA MET A 233 -9.22 2.80 5.70
C MET A 233 -9.37 2.77 4.18
N TYR A 234 -8.31 3.12 3.45
CA TYR A 234 -8.16 2.84 2.05
C TYR A 234 -7.51 1.47 1.88
N PHE A 235 -7.96 0.65 0.93
CA PHE A 235 -7.39 -0.67 0.68
C PHE A 235 -7.56 -1.10 -0.79
N GLY A 236 -6.78 -2.08 -1.24
CA GLY A 236 -6.85 -2.66 -2.58
C GLY A 236 -5.51 -2.62 -3.32
N ASP A 237 -5.41 -3.35 -4.44
CA ASP A 237 -4.18 -3.45 -5.25
C ASP A 237 -4.37 -3.27 -6.77
N THR A 238 -5.56 -2.99 -7.22
CA THR A 238 -5.87 -2.63 -8.61
C THR A 238 -6.62 -1.32 -8.63
N ASN A 239 -7.64 -1.24 -7.80
CA ASN A 239 -8.37 -0.03 -7.47
C ASN A 239 -8.29 0.17 -5.96
N ILE A 240 -8.39 1.42 -5.52
CA ILE A 240 -8.49 1.72 -4.10
C ILE A 240 -9.97 1.76 -3.71
N PHE A 241 -10.31 0.95 -2.73
CA PHE A 241 -11.61 0.86 -2.06
C PHE A 241 -11.52 1.47 -0.66
N MET A 242 -12.65 1.48 0.05
CA MET A 242 -12.71 1.95 1.43
C MET A 242 -13.46 0.99 2.34
N ALA A 243 -13.06 1.00 3.61
CA ALA A 243 -13.78 0.39 4.71
C ALA A 243 -13.81 1.34 5.90
N TYR A 244 -14.76 1.13 6.83
CA TYR A 244 -14.87 1.90 8.07
C TYR A 244 -15.05 0.97 9.27
N SER A 245 -14.69 1.48 10.46
CA SER A 245 -14.77 0.74 11.71
C SER A 245 -15.12 1.66 12.88
N GLN A 246 -15.74 1.10 13.92
CA GLN A 246 -15.99 1.79 15.20
C GLN A 246 -14.86 1.54 16.21
N ASP A 247 -14.14 0.42 16.08
CA ASP A 247 -13.25 -0.15 17.10
C ASP A 247 -11.86 -0.57 16.60
N LEU A 248 -11.52 -0.29 15.32
CA LEU A 248 -10.28 -0.69 14.64
C LEU A 248 -10.12 -2.20 14.40
N ILE A 249 -11.04 -3.03 14.84
CA ILE A 249 -11.00 -4.49 14.73
C ILE A 249 -12.04 -4.99 13.74
N ASN A 250 -13.28 -4.49 13.87
CA ASN A 250 -14.40 -4.90 13.04
C ASN A 250 -14.63 -3.85 11.95
N TRP A 251 -14.40 -4.26 10.69
CA TRP A 251 -14.44 -3.38 9.53
C TRP A 251 -15.62 -3.72 8.62
N GLU A 252 -16.26 -2.70 8.10
CA GLU A 252 -17.33 -2.80 7.12
C GLU A 252 -16.85 -2.14 5.81
N PRO A 253 -16.92 -2.85 4.67
CA PRO A 253 -16.58 -2.24 3.40
C PRO A 253 -17.61 -1.20 2.98
N ALA A 254 -17.15 -0.12 2.32
CA ALA A 254 -18.05 0.81 1.65
C ALA A 254 -18.58 0.16 0.38
N ILE A 255 -19.91 -0.05 0.31
CA ILE A 255 -20.59 -0.72 -0.80
C ILE A 255 -21.64 0.16 -1.44
N ASN A 256 -21.82 0.01 -2.74
CA ASN A 256 -22.98 0.52 -3.43
C ASN A 256 -24.20 -0.33 -3.05
N LYS A 257 -25.18 0.28 -2.41
CA LYS A 257 -26.35 -0.43 -1.84
C LYS A 257 -27.22 -1.11 -2.90
N GLU A 258 -27.23 -0.61 -4.14
CA GLU A 258 -28.05 -1.17 -5.22
C GLU A 258 -27.39 -2.40 -5.85
N SER A 259 -26.08 -2.35 -6.06
CA SER A 259 -25.33 -3.40 -6.76
C SER A 259 -24.62 -4.37 -5.83
N GLY A 260 -24.45 -4.07 -4.54
CA GLY A 260 -23.64 -4.82 -3.58
C GLY A 260 -22.13 -4.77 -3.87
N LYS A 261 -21.67 -3.98 -4.83
CA LYS A 261 -20.25 -3.89 -5.18
C LYS A 261 -19.49 -2.92 -4.28
N LEU A 262 -18.21 -3.22 -4.03
CA LEU A 262 -17.30 -2.31 -3.35
C LEU A 262 -17.23 -0.98 -4.10
N ILE A 263 -17.24 0.12 -3.36
CA ILE A 263 -17.08 1.47 -3.92
C ILE A 263 -15.59 1.74 -4.10
N SER A 264 -15.17 1.91 -5.36
CA SER A 264 -13.82 2.34 -5.69
C SER A 264 -13.72 3.86 -5.66
N VAL A 265 -12.74 4.39 -4.95
CA VAL A 265 -12.48 5.83 -4.78
C VAL A 265 -11.31 6.34 -5.61
N MET A 266 -10.46 5.44 -6.09
CA MET A 266 -9.36 5.77 -7.00
C MET A 266 -9.02 4.60 -7.93
N HIS A 267 -8.70 4.92 -9.20
CA HIS A 267 -8.44 3.94 -10.26
C HIS A 267 -7.14 4.21 -11.00
N PRO A 268 -6.62 3.24 -11.77
CA PRO A 268 -5.54 3.47 -12.73
C PRO A 268 -5.85 4.57 -13.75
N ARG A 269 -4.82 5.26 -14.25
CA ARG A 269 -4.96 6.33 -15.26
C ARG A 269 -4.18 5.98 -16.53
N MET A 270 -4.88 5.91 -17.67
CA MET A 270 -4.23 5.68 -18.97
C MET A 270 -3.16 6.74 -19.25
N GLY A 271 -2.02 6.31 -19.79
CA GLY A 271 -0.91 7.18 -20.15
C GLY A 271 -0.08 7.73 -19.00
N ARG A 272 -0.29 7.22 -17.79
CA ARG A 272 0.44 7.61 -16.58
C ARG A 272 1.18 6.43 -15.96
N PHE A 273 2.12 6.71 -15.05
CA PHE A 273 2.91 5.69 -14.34
C PHE A 273 2.07 4.67 -13.57
N ASP A 274 0.85 5.02 -13.22
CA ASP A 274 -0.14 4.23 -12.49
C ASP A 274 -1.25 3.67 -13.38
N SER A 275 -0.92 3.33 -14.62
CA SER A 275 -1.89 2.89 -15.64
C SER A 275 -2.33 1.44 -15.50
N ARG A 276 -1.62 0.61 -14.71
CA ARG A 276 -1.97 -0.79 -14.49
C ARG A 276 -2.75 -1.01 -13.20
N LEU A 277 -2.27 -0.43 -12.11
CA LEU A 277 -2.87 -0.57 -10.77
C LEU A 277 -2.51 0.62 -9.89
N VAL A 278 -3.29 0.77 -8.83
CA VAL A 278 -3.04 1.68 -7.71
C VAL A 278 -3.26 0.93 -6.40
N GLU A 279 -2.35 1.13 -5.44
CA GLU A 279 -2.34 0.45 -4.15
C GLU A 279 -1.90 1.42 -3.04
N PRO A 280 -2.60 1.50 -1.88
CA PRO A 280 -2.18 2.35 -0.80
C PRO A 280 -0.75 2.05 -0.33
N GLY A 281 0.00 3.10 -0.04
CA GLY A 281 1.34 3.01 0.54
C GLY A 281 1.32 2.99 2.08
N PRO A 282 1.94 3.97 2.75
CA PRO A 282 1.87 4.14 4.20
C PRO A 282 0.45 4.48 4.70
N VAL A 283 0.31 4.75 6.00
CA VAL A 283 -0.94 5.30 6.56
C VAL A 283 -1.40 6.54 5.79
N ALA A 284 -2.70 6.74 5.65
CA ALA A 284 -3.25 7.95 5.06
C ALA A 284 -3.20 9.09 6.07
N MET A 285 -2.54 10.18 5.73
CA MET A 285 -2.24 11.27 6.66
C MET A 285 -3.37 12.29 6.71
N TYR A 286 -4.00 12.43 7.88
CA TYR A 286 -4.97 13.49 8.12
C TYR A 286 -4.24 14.81 8.41
N LYS A 287 -4.45 15.82 7.57
CA LYS A 287 -3.84 17.14 7.64
C LYS A 287 -4.90 18.24 7.48
N ASP A 288 -4.51 19.51 7.67
CA ASP A 288 -5.43 20.65 7.54
C ASP A 288 -5.99 20.81 6.13
N GLU A 289 -5.17 20.57 5.12
CA GLU A 289 -5.53 20.66 3.70
C GLU A 289 -6.37 19.49 3.18
N GLY A 290 -6.41 18.36 3.92
CA GLY A 290 -7.14 17.15 3.53
C GLY A 290 -6.47 15.87 4.01
N ILE A 291 -6.91 14.73 3.46
CA ILE A 291 -6.30 13.43 3.71
C ILE A 291 -5.30 13.15 2.60
N HIS A 292 -4.03 13.17 2.94
CA HIS A 292 -2.95 12.92 2.00
C HIS A 292 -2.63 11.42 1.93
N LEU A 293 -2.85 10.81 0.79
CA LEU A 293 -2.55 9.41 0.51
C LEU A 293 -1.32 9.32 -0.41
N ILE A 294 -0.22 8.76 0.10
CA ILE A 294 0.86 8.25 -0.73
C ILE A 294 0.42 6.85 -1.20
N TYR A 295 0.56 6.58 -2.49
CA TYR A 295 0.16 5.30 -3.08
C TYR A 295 1.21 4.77 -4.05
N ASN A 296 1.26 3.46 -4.21
CA ASN A 296 2.04 2.79 -5.23
C ASN A 296 1.21 2.67 -6.51
N GLY A 297 1.81 2.96 -7.64
CA GLY A 297 1.23 2.74 -8.94
C GLY A 297 2.12 1.83 -9.78
N SER A 298 1.53 1.07 -10.69
CA SER A 298 2.29 0.26 -11.64
C SER A 298 1.98 0.65 -13.08
N ASN A 299 3.03 0.72 -13.90
CA ASN A 299 2.97 1.06 -15.30
C ASN A 299 2.45 -0.13 -16.12
N ALA A 300 1.47 0.09 -16.99
CA ALA A 300 0.89 -0.98 -17.81
C ALA A 300 1.80 -1.41 -18.98
N SER A 301 1.44 -2.51 -19.64
CA SER A 301 2.10 -2.93 -20.87
C SER A 301 1.69 -2.10 -22.09
N ASN A 302 0.46 -1.55 -22.06
CA ASN A 302 -0.13 -0.71 -23.11
C ASN A 302 -0.84 0.48 -22.47
N TYR A 303 -0.96 1.60 -23.19
CA TYR A 303 -1.54 2.84 -22.69
C TYR A 303 -0.86 3.35 -21.42
N ASN A 304 0.45 3.14 -21.34
CA ASN A 304 1.33 3.37 -20.22
C ASN A 304 2.06 4.73 -20.31
N GLU A 305 2.78 5.08 -19.26
CA GLU A 305 3.80 6.15 -19.30
C GLU A 305 5.01 5.64 -20.10
N SER A 306 5.26 6.26 -21.24
CA SER A 306 6.28 5.79 -22.19
C SER A 306 7.72 5.97 -21.72
N LYS A 307 7.95 6.85 -20.73
CA LYS A 307 9.28 7.13 -20.16
C LYS A 307 9.71 6.08 -19.13
N LEU A 308 8.78 5.26 -18.64
CA LEU A 308 9.06 4.20 -17.69
C LEU A 308 8.99 2.83 -18.37
N PRO A 309 9.82 1.87 -17.96
CA PRO A 309 9.66 0.46 -18.35
C PRO A 309 8.25 -0.05 -18.03
N LYS A 310 7.81 -1.07 -18.78
CA LYS A 310 6.54 -1.76 -18.50
C LYS A 310 6.63 -2.42 -17.12
N PHE A 311 5.53 -2.38 -16.39
CA PHE A 311 5.39 -2.96 -15.06
C PHE A 311 6.22 -2.30 -13.95
N THR A 312 6.90 -1.17 -14.23
CA THR A 312 7.56 -0.37 -13.21
C THR A 312 6.59 0.01 -12.10
N TYR A 313 7.01 -0.20 -10.86
CA TYR A 313 6.33 0.34 -9.68
C TYR A 313 6.98 1.66 -9.25
N ALA A 314 6.15 2.67 -9.12
CA ALA A 314 6.54 4.01 -8.69
C ALA A 314 5.47 4.59 -7.76
N ALA A 315 5.81 5.54 -6.91
CA ALA A 315 4.85 6.10 -5.97
C ALA A 315 4.35 7.49 -6.38
N GLY A 316 3.06 7.71 -6.14
CA GLY A 316 2.34 8.95 -6.38
C GLY A 316 1.67 9.48 -5.12
N GLN A 317 1.01 10.63 -5.26
CA GLN A 317 0.36 11.33 -4.16
C GLN A 317 -1.04 11.76 -4.57
N ALA A 318 -2.01 11.58 -3.68
CA ALA A 318 -3.40 11.95 -3.85
C ALA A 318 -3.92 12.67 -2.60
N LEU A 319 -4.83 13.63 -2.79
CA LEU A 319 -5.48 14.37 -1.74
C LEU A 319 -6.97 14.07 -1.74
N PHE A 320 -7.50 13.64 -0.60
CA PHE A 320 -8.91 13.43 -0.38
C PHE A 320 -9.47 14.47 0.59
N ASP A 321 -10.78 14.68 0.52
CA ASP A 321 -11.50 15.61 1.38
C ASP A 321 -11.48 15.12 2.84
N LYS A 322 -11.14 16.02 3.78
CA LYS A 322 -10.95 15.64 5.18
C LYS A 322 -12.24 15.30 5.93
N GLU A 323 -13.39 15.78 5.46
CA GLU A 323 -14.70 15.52 6.05
C GLU A 323 -15.41 14.38 5.31
N THR A 324 -15.08 14.22 4.01
CA THR A 324 -15.68 13.23 3.11
C THR A 324 -14.57 12.35 2.53
N PRO A 325 -14.03 11.38 3.26
CA PRO A 325 -12.79 10.68 2.92
C PRO A 325 -12.84 9.86 1.62
N TYR A 326 -14.01 9.63 1.06
CA TYR A 326 -14.19 8.97 -0.24
C TYR A 326 -14.16 9.94 -1.43
N LYS A 327 -14.05 11.25 -1.21
CA LYS A 327 -14.01 12.26 -2.25
C LYS A 327 -12.57 12.65 -2.59
N LEU A 328 -12.09 12.20 -3.75
CA LEU A 328 -10.80 12.64 -4.30
C LEU A 328 -10.88 14.11 -4.70
N ILE A 329 -9.96 14.95 -4.17
CA ILE A 329 -9.84 16.38 -4.48
C ILE A 329 -8.82 16.59 -5.58
N ASP A 330 -7.62 16.02 -5.41
CA ASP A 330 -6.51 16.20 -6.33
C ASP A 330 -5.63 14.93 -6.37
N ARG A 331 -4.90 14.74 -7.46
CA ARG A 331 -3.96 13.65 -7.64
C ARG A 331 -2.82 14.10 -8.53
N LYS A 332 -1.60 14.08 -8.01
CA LYS A 332 -0.44 14.48 -8.80
C LYS A 332 -0.31 13.65 -10.07
N GLU A 333 0.05 14.31 -11.17
CA GLU A 333 0.16 13.67 -12.47
C GLU A 333 1.37 12.73 -12.56
N ASN A 334 2.46 13.12 -11.92
CA ASN A 334 3.73 12.41 -11.97
C ASN A 334 3.97 11.64 -10.67
N HIS A 335 4.77 10.59 -10.76
CA HIS A 335 5.37 9.95 -9.59
C HIS A 335 6.38 10.89 -8.93
N PHE A 336 6.61 10.72 -7.62
CA PHE A 336 7.65 11.46 -6.90
C PHE A 336 8.88 10.60 -6.55
N ILE A 337 8.75 9.27 -6.63
CA ILE A 337 9.83 8.31 -6.52
C ILE A 337 9.60 7.16 -7.51
N ALA A 338 10.65 6.75 -8.22
CA ALA A 338 10.65 5.64 -9.18
C ALA A 338 12.03 4.99 -9.24
N PRO A 339 12.14 3.75 -9.76
CA PRO A 339 13.43 3.06 -9.89
C PRO A 339 14.41 3.82 -10.79
N ASP A 340 15.57 4.19 -10.23
CA ASP A 340 16.68 4.80 -10.97
C ASP A 340 18.06 4.25 -10.54
N LYS A 341 18.08 3.34 -9.54
CA LYS A 341 19.29 2.70 -9.02
C LYS A 341 19.31 1.21 -9.31
N ASP A 342 20.50 0.63 -9.37
CA ASP A 342 20.66 -0.81 -9.70
C ASP A 342 19.93 -1.73 -8.71
N TYR A 343 19.94 -1.37 -7.42
CA TYR A 343 19.25 -2.15 -6.37
C TYR A 343 17.72 -2.07 -6.45
N GLU A 344 17.16 -1.17 -7.27
CA GLU A 344 15.72 -1.02 -7.51
C GLU A 344 15.28 -1.68 -8.82
N ARG A 345 16.24 -1.94 -9.73
CA ARG A 345 15.97 -2.43 -11.08
C ARG A 345 16.00 -3.94 -11.20
N VAL A 346 16.78 -4.61 -10.37
CA VAL A 346 17.00 -6.06 -10.48
C VAL A 346 16.82 -6.75 -9.14
N GLY A 347 15.88 -7.72 -9.10
CA GLY A 347 15.60 -8.53 -7.92
C GLY A 347 14.55 -9.60 -8.22
N GLU A 348 13.72 -9.92 -7.24
CA GLU A 348 12.58 -10.84 -7.38
C GLU A 348 11.58 -10.33 -8.42
N VAL A 349 11.25 -9.05 -8.36
CA VAL A 349 10.49 -8.30 -9.36
C VAL A 349 11.33 -7.10 -9.78
N ASN A 350 11.56 -6.95 -11.07
CA ASN A 350 12.37 -5.86 -11.59
C ASN A 350 11.63 -4.52 -11.60
N GLU A 351 12.36 -3.42 -11.52
CA GLU A 351 11.85 -2.05 -11.64
C GLU A 351 10.81 -1.71 -10.55
N VAL A 352 11.17 -1.88 -9.26
CA VAL A 352 10.27 -1.62 -8.13
C VAL A 352 10.85 -0.63 -7.14
N CYS A 353 10.09 0.46 -6.89
CA CYS A 353 10.10 1.27 -5.68
C CYS A 353 8.71 1.15 -5.04
N PHE A 354 8.56 0.35 -3.97
CA PHE A 354 7.28 0.09 -3.31
C PHE A 354 7.28 0.70 -1.91
N VAL A 355 6.57 1.83 -1.75
CA VAL A 355 6.61 2.62 -0.52
C VAL A 355 5.54 2.18 0.48
N GLU A 356 5.92 1.90 1.73
CA GLU A 356 5.01 1.49 2.80
C GLU A 356 5.33 2.10 4.18
N GLY A 357 6.57 2.49 4.43
CA GLY A 357 6.98 3.08 5.71
C GLY A 357 7.20 4.57 5.61
N LEU A 358 6.54 5.36 6.47
CA LEU A 358 6.76 6.81 6.56
C LEU A 358 6.74 7.23 8.02
N VAL A 359 7.81 7.88 8.45
CA VAL A 359 7.89 8.49 9.79
C VAL A 359 8.51 9.89 9.73
N HIS A 360 8.09 10.73 10.68
CA HIS A 360 8.78 11.97 10.99
C HIS A 360 9.63 11.73 12.24
N PHE A 361 10.94 11.80 12.10
CA PHE A 361 11.90 11.49 13.15
C PHE A 361 13.08 12.44 13.12
N LYS A 362 13.44 13.04 14.26
CA LYS A 362 14.54 14.03 14.37
C LYS A 362 14.45 15.12 13.29
N GLU A 363 13.25 15.70 13.17
CA GLU A 363 12.91 16.82 12.27
C GLU A 363 13.04 16.52 10.77
N LYS A 364 13.10 15.21 10.39
CA LYS A 364 13.15 14.77 9.00
C LYS A 364 12.08 13.72 8.73
N TRP A 365 11.64 13.66 7.48
CA TRP A 365 10.80 12.58 6.99
C TRP A 365 11.66 11.46 6.44
N PHE A 366 11.38 10.24 6.87
CA PHE A 366 12.00 9.02 6.37
C PHE A 366 10.94 8.19 5.66
N LEU A 367 11.15 7.94 4.38
CA LEU A 367 10.32 7.09 3.54
C LEU A 367 11.06 5.78 3.28
N TYR A 368 10.57 4.69 3.87
CA TYR A 368 11.13 3.36 3.69
C TYR A 368 10.34 2.62 2.61
N TYR A 369 11.05 1.92 1.74
CA TYR A 369 10.43 1.24 0.60
C TYR A 369 11.13 -0.06 0.24
N GLY A 370 10.36 -1.00 -0.34
CA GLY A 370 10.87 -2.21 -0.96
C GLY A 370 11.49 -1.89 -2.31
N THR A 371 12.62 -2.52 -2.60
CA THR A 371 13.35 -2.35 -3.86
C THR A 371 13.45 -3.67 -4.59
N ALA A 372 12.97 -3.71 -5.84
CA ALA A 372 12.96 -4.89 -6.70
C ALA A 372 12.45 -6.17 -5.96
N ASP A 373 11.52 -5.99 -5.00
CA ASP A 373 10.96 -7.02 -4.11
C ASP A 373 12.01 -7.90 -3.40
N SER A 374 13.18 -7.36 -3.12
CA SER A 374 14.30 -8.14 -2.59
C SER A 374 15.02 -7.51 -1.41
N LYS A 375 15.01 -6.18 -1.29
CA LYS A 375 15.73 -5.42 -0.28
C LYS A 375 14.92 -4.21 0.17
N ILE A 376 15.39 -3.53 1.21
CA ILE A 376 14.76 -2.32 1.74
C ILE A 376 15.72 -1.14 1.61
N ALA A 377 15.19 -0.02 1.14
CA ALA A 377 15.91 1.24 1.04
C ALA A 377 15.18 2.36 1.77
N VAL A 378 15.84 3.51 1.89
CA VAL A 378 15.30 4.73 2.51
C VAL A 378 15.55 5.95 1.63
N ALA A 379 14.58 6.86 1.62
CA ALA A 379 14.72 8.20 1.10
C ALA A 379 14.29 9.20 2.19
N ILE A 380 14.90 10.39 2.20
CA ILE A 380 14.71 11.41 3.24
C ILE A 380 14.21 12.70 2.61
N SER A 381 13.32 13.39 3.33
CA SER A 381 12.92 14.78 3.04
C SER A 381 13.05 15.64 4.30
N GLU A 382 13.38 16.90 4.16
CA GLU A 382 13.44 17.89 5.25
C GLU A 382 12.08 18.47 5.59
#